data_abf01d0f63bd5de611a69b7a93381a28
#
_entry.id   abf01d0f63bd5de611a69b7a93381a28
#
_cell.length_a   1.000
_cell.length_b   1.000
_cell.length_c   1.000
_cell.angle_alpha   90.00
_cell.angle_beta   90.00
_cell.angle_gamma   90.00
#
_symmetry.space_group_name_H-M   'P 1'
#
loop_
_entity.id
_entity.type
_entity.pdbx_description
1 polymer ?
#
loop_
_entity_poly.entity_id
_entity_poly.type
_entity_poly.pdbx_seq_one_letter_code
_entity_poly.pdbx_strand_id
1 'polypeptide(L)'
;MSDPIKVDIWSDVQCPWCYIGKRKFEAGAAQFGGDVEVEYHSYELAPDTPVDFEGTPLDYLAQHKGISLEQAEQMTQTVTGIAASVGLDYHYEHIHQTNTVKAHELIHYAKAKGRQLDMKERLLKAYFVDGRHVGRIEDLADLAAEIGFDRADVVRSLEANEYLADVKADVAQATEYGIQGVPFFVIDGKYGVSGAQEADTFANVLAQVRDEKAAAQ
;
A
#
# COMPACT_ATOMS: atom_id res chain seq x y z
N MET A 1 23.31 -17.29 11.12
CA MET A 1 21.93 -16.80 10.96
C MET A 1 21.70 -16.73 9.47
N SER A 2 20.61 -17.31 8.98
CA SER A 2 20.27 -17.20 7.53
C SER A 2 19.91 -15.74 7.21
N ASP A 3 20.23 -15.29 5.99
CA ASP A 3 19.84 -13.97 5.53
C ASP A 3 18.31 -13.83 5.55
N PRO A 4 17.77 -12.63 5.85
CA PRO A 4 16.34 -12.41 5.87
C PRO A 4 15.71 -12.71 4.49
N ILE A 5 14.47 -13.15 4.48
CA ILE A 5 13.72 -13.33 3.23
C ILE A 5 13.22 -11.95 2.79
N LYS A 6 13.65 -11.50 1.61
CA LYS A 6 13.18 -10.25 1.03
C LYS A 6 11.75 -10.42 0.49
N VAL A 7 10.88 -9.44 0.79
CA VAL A 7 9.51 -9.36 0.27
C VAL A 7 9.27 -7.98 -0.30
N ASP A 8 9.15 -7.91 -1.61
CA ASP A 8 8.81 -6.71 -2.36
C ASP A 8 7.28 -6.64 -2.53
N ILE A 9 6.65 -5.50 -2.18
CA ILE A 9 5.20 -5.37 -2.17
C ILE A 9 4.76 -4.18 -3.01
N TRP A 10 4.18 -4.42 -4.20
CA TRP A 10 3.51 -3.37 -4.97
C TRP A 10 2.16 -3.06 -4.35
N SER A 11 1.91 -1.79 -4.10
CA SER A 11 0.76 -1.36 -3.29
C SER A 11 0.40 0.10 -3.55
N ASP A 12 -0.90 0.42 -3.52
CA ASP A 12 -1.39 1.80 -3.53
C ASP A 12 -2.04 2.15 -2.19
N VAL A 13 -1.94 3.42 -1.78
CA VAL A 13 -2.53 3.91 -0.52
C VAL A 13 -4.04 4.01 -0.56
N GLN A 14 -4.64 4.11 -1.75
CA GLN A 14 -6.09 4.10 -1.95
C GLN A 14 -6.69 2.71 -2.16
N CYS A 15 -5.87 1.66 -2.19
CA CYS A 15 -6.34 0.29 -2.38
C CYS A 15 -6.78 -0.33 -1.05
N PRO A 16 -8.07 -0.64 -0.85
CA PRO A 16 -8.53 -1.24 0.41
C PRO A 16 -7.93 -2.62 0.66
N TRP A 17 -7.72 -3.39 -0.41
CA TRP A 17 -7.09 -4.70 -0.33
C TRP A 17 -5.60 -4.64 0.04
N CYS A 18 -4.94 -3.50 -0.22
CA CYS A 18 -3.54 -3.31 0.18
C CYS A 18 -3.39 -3.19 1.70
N TYR A 19 -4.33 -2.55 2.40
CA TYR A 19 -4.27 -2.46 3.86
C TYR A 19 -4.69 -3.79 4.51
N ILE A 20 -5.73 -4.44 3.99
CA ILE A 20 -6.13 -5.80 4.41
C ILE A 20 -4.99 -6.80 4.16
N GLY A 21 -4.38 -6.76 2.97
CA GLY A 21 -3.26 -7.63 2.61
C GLY A 21 -2.04 -7.41 3.49
N LYS A 22 -1.76 -6.17 3.87
CA LYS A 22 -0.71 -5.84 4.85
C LYS A 22 -0.95 -6.56 6.18
N ARG A 23 -2.16 -6.50 6.75
CA ARG A 23 -2.49 -7.20 8.01
C ARG A 23 -2.37 -8.71 7.90
N LYS A 24 -2.88 -9.29 6.80
CA LYS A 24 -2.80 -10.73 6.58
C LYS A 24 -1.35 -11.19 6.36
N PHE A 25 -0.56 -10.42 5.61
CA PHE A 25 0.86 -10.69 5.45
C PHE A 25 1.62 -10.62 6.78
N GLU A 26 1.40 -9.58 7.59
CA GLU A 26 2.01 -9.43 8.91
C GLU A 26 1.68 -10.62 9.84
N ALA A 27 0.43 -11.08 9.82
CA ALA A 27 0.02 -12.27 10.55
C ALA A 27 0.73 -13.53 10.03
N GLY A 28 0.86 -13.71 8.72
CA GLY A 28 1.57 -14.83 8.12
C GLY A 28 3.07 -14.82 8.40
N ALA A 29 3.70 -13.64 8.35
CA ALA A 29 5.11 -13.47 8.73
C ALA A 29 5.35 -13.78 10.22
N ALA A 30 4.42 -13.39 11.10
CA ALA A 30 4.47 -13.74 12.52
C ALA A 30 4.33 -15.25 12.74
N GLN A 31 3.45 -15.93 12.01
CA GLN A 31 3.31 -17.40 12.06
C GLN A 31 4.58 -18.10 11.56
N PHE A 32 5.20 -17.59 10.50
CA PHE A 32 6.46 -18.08 9.95
C PHE A 32 7.59 -17.99 10.98
N GLY A 33 7.68 -16.90 11.74
CA GLY A 33 8.60 -16.68 12.86
C GLY A 33 10.08 -16.55 12.47
N GLY A 34 10.40 -16.44 11.18
CA GLY A 34 11.74 -16.15 10.69
C GLY A 34 11.93 -14.68 10.30
N ASP A 35 13.15 -14.29 10.00
CA ASP A 35 13.47 -12.92 9.59
C ASP A 35 12.96 -12.62 8.19
N VAL A 36 12.21 -11.51 8.06
CA VAL A 36 11.66 -11.01 6.80
C VAL A 36 12.02 -9.54 6.63
N GLU A 37 12.54 -9.19 5.46
CA GLU A 37 12.80 -7.81 5.06
C GLU A 37 11.74 -7.36 4.06
N VAL A 38 10.96 -6.34 4.41
CA VAL A 38 9.85 -5.84 3.59
C VAL A 38 10.21 -4.52 2.93
N GLU A 39 9.95 -4.43 1.62
CA GLU A 39 10.05 -3.19 0.85
C GLU A 39 8.76 -2.95 0.08
N TYR A 40 8.17 -1.74 0.22
CA TYR A 40 7.02 -1.31 -0.55
C TYR A 40 7.44 -0.60 -1.84
N HIS A 41 6.77 -0.96 -2.93
CA HIS A 41 6.89 -0.36 -4.25
C HIS A 41 5.60 0.34 -4.65
N SER A 42 5.73 1.40 -5.42
CA SER A 42 4.61 2.22 -5.87
C SER A 42 3.82 1.51 -6.97
N TYR A 43 2.51 1.61 -6.87
CA TYR A 43 1.56 1.25 -7.92
C TYR A 43 0.38 2.23 -7.88
N GLU A 44 0.07 2.86 -9.00
CA GLU A 44 -1.03 3.81 -9.10
C GLU A 44 -2.25 3.16 -9.73
N LEU A 45 -3.32 2.95 -8.95
CA LEU A 45 -4.59 2.40 -9.46
C LEU A 45 -5.36 3.40 -10.31
N ALA A 46 -5.16 4.68 -10.08
CA ALA A 46 -5.94 5.76 -10.68
C ALA A 46 -5.05 6.99 -10.97
N PRO A 47 -4.04 6.87 -11.86
CA PRO A 47 -3.07 7.94 -12.12
C PRO A 47 -3.71 9.20 -12.72
N ASP A 48 -4.85 9.07 -13.38
CA ASP A 48 -5.57 10.19 -14.02
C ASP A 48 -6.55 10.90 -13.08
N THR A 49 -6.69 10.46 -11.83
CA THR A 49 -7.57 11.10 -10.85
C THR A 49 -6.98 12.47 -10.46
N PRO A 50 -7.79 13.55 -10.43
CA PRO A 50 -7.32 14.83 -9.92
C PRO A 50 -7.05 14.77 -8.42
N VAL A 51 -6.15 15.64 -7.92
CA VAL A 51 -5.86 15.74 -6.48
C VAL A 51 -7.13 16.09 -5.70
N ASP A 52 -7.90 17.05 -6.20
CA ASP A 52 -9.18 17.44 -5.64
C ASP A 52 -10.32 16.90 -6.50
N PHE A 53 -10.66 15.62 -6.28
CA PHE A 53 -11.76 14.99 -6.99
C PHE A 53 -13.12 15.53 -6.48
N GLU A 54 -13.97 15.96 -7.39
CA GLU A 54 -15.33 16.43 -7.09
C GLU A 54 -16.30 15.24 -7.10
N GLY A 55 -16.78 14.84 -5.93
CA GLY A 55 -17.70 13.73 -5.74
C GLY A 55 -17.37 12.86 -4.54
N THR A 56 -18.18 11.85 -4.33
CA THR A 56 -17.96 10.86 -3.26
C THR A 56 -17.08 9.69 -3.74
N PRO A 57 -16.45 8.93 -2.84
CA PRO A 57 -15.79 7.67 -3.20
C PRO A 57 -16.71 6.68 -3.93
N LEU A 58 -18.01 6.67 -3.61
CA LEU A 58 -19.00 5.83 -4.27
C LEU A 58 -19.25 6.30 -5.72
N ASP A 59 -19.34 7.62 -5.94
CA ASP A 59 -19.48 8.18 -7.30
C ASP A 59 -18.26 7.79 -8.15
N TYR A 60 -17.06 7.95 -7.61
CA TYR A 60 -15.82 7.54 -8.27
C TYR A 60 -15.83 6.05 -8.63
N LEU A 61 -16.16 5.20 -7.65
CA LEU A 61 -16.15 3.75 -7.83
C LEU A 61 -17.19 3.31 -8.87
N ALA A 62 -18.41 3.90 -8.82
CA ALA A 62 -19.46 3.64 -9.77
C ALA A 62 -19.06 4.02 -11.20
N GLN A 63 -18.49 5.22 -11.38
CA GLN A 63 -18.03 5.70 -12.69
C GLN A 63 -16.85 4.86 -13.21
N HIS A 64 -15.85 4.62 -12.38
CA HIS A 64 -14.61 3.93 -12.78
C HIS A 64 -14.87 2.45 -13.13
N LYS A 65 -15.81 1.79 -12.45
CA LYS A 65 -16.15 0.38 -12.70
C LYS A 65 -17.36 0.19 -13.64
N GLY A 66 -18.06 1.25 -14.00
CA GLY A 66 -19.29 1.15 -14.81
C GLY A 66 -20.42 0.40 -14.12
N ILE A 67 -20.58 0.58 -12.80
CA ILE A 67 -21.59 -0.06 -11.96
C ILE A 67 -22.56 0.96 -11.37
N SER A 68 -23.70 0.50 -10.80
CA SER A 68 -24.61 1.38 -10.08
C SER A 68 -24.06 1.83 -8.73
N LEU A 69 -24.56 2.94 -8.19
CA LEU A 69 -24.22 3.39 -6.83
C LEU A 69 -24.55 2.33 -5.78
N GLU A 70 -25.68 1.63 -5.93
CA GLU A 70 -26.06 0.54 -5.02
C GLU A 70 -25.04 -0.60 -5.04
N GLN A 71 -24.55 -0.98 -6.23
CA GLN A 71 -23.48 -1.98 -6.36
C GLN A 71 -22.17 -1.50 -5.76
N ALA A 72 -21.81 -0.22 -5.94
CA ALA A 72 -20.64 0.37 -5.32
C ALA A 72 -20.76 0.35 -3.79
N GLU A 73 -21.91 0.68 -3.24
CA GLU A 73 -22.20 0.62 -1.80
C GLU A 73 -22.08 -0.80 -1.25
N GLN A 74 -22.68 -1.80 -1.91
CA GLN A 74 -22.56 -3.21 -1.52
C GLN A 74 -21.10 -3.68 -1.54
N MET A 75 -20.32 -3.27 -2.54
CA MET A 75 -18.89 -3.60 -2.62
C MET A 75 -18.11 -2.99 -1.44
N THR A 76 -18.33 -1.72 -1.13
CA THR A 76 -17.63 -1.06 -0.01
C THR A 76 -18.04 -1.65 1.34
N GLN A 77 -19.31 -1.98 1.55
CA GLN A 77 -19.79 -2.67 2.76
C GLN A 77 -19.13 -4.05 2.92
N THR A 78 -19.03 -4.82 1.83
CA THR A 78 -18.36 -6.13 1.86
C THR A 78 -16.89 -6.00 2.26
N VAL A 79 -16.18 -5.05 1.64
CA VAL A 79 -14.76 -4.82 1.93
C VAL A 79 -14.56 -4.31 3.35
N THR A 80 -15.45 -3.43 3.85
CA THR A 80 -15.43 -2.94 5.25
C THR A 80 -15.58 -4.10 6.23
N GLY A 81 -16.48 -5.06 5.96
CA GLY A 81 -16.64 -6.24 6.79
C GLY A 81 -15.38 -7.12 6.82
N ILE A 82 -14.71 -7.29 5.68
CA ILE A 82 -13.44 -8.02 5.60
C ILE A 82 -12.33 -7.26 6.34
N ALA A 83 -12.25 -5.94 6.19
CA ALA A 83 -11.30 -5.10 6.90
C ALA A 83 -11.48 -5.23 8.43
N ALA A 84 -12.71 -5.21 8.92
CA ALA A 84 -13.02 -5.40 10.33
C ALA A 84 -12.53 -6.76 10.87
N SER A 85 -12.59 -7.83 10.05
CA SER A 85 -12.10 -9.16 10.46
C SER A 85 -10.58 -9.23 10.69
N VAL A 86 -9.82 -8.24 10.18
CA VAL A 86 -8.38 -8.09 10.40
C VAL A 86 -8.03 -6.87 11.27
N GLY A 87 -9.01 -6.33 11.99
CA GLY A 87 -8.82 -5.23 12.95
C GLY A 87 -8.73 -3.83 12.34
N LEU A 88 -9.24 -3.63 11.11
CA LEU A 88 -9.26 -2.33 10.43
C LEU A 88 -10.67 -1.75 10.42
N ASP A 89 -10.80 -0.51 10.88
CA ASP A 89 -12.07 0.23 10.95
C ASP A 89 -12.18 1.21 9.79
N TYR A 90 -12.71 0.77 8.65
CA TYR A 90 -12.83 1.58 7.45
C TYR A 90 -14.04 2.50 7.49
N HIS A 91 -13.83 3.77 7.13
CA HIS A 91 -14.85 4.82 7.07
C HIS A 91 -14.94 5.40 5.65
N TYR A 92 -15.59 4.68 4.74
CA TYR A 92 -15.72 5.11 3.33
C TYR A 92 -16.40 6.46 3.16
N GLU A 93 -17.28 6.83 4.07
CA GLU A 93 -17.99 8.12 4.10
C GLU A 93 -17.07 9.32 4.36
N HIS A 94 -15.86 9.09 4.88
CA HIS A 94 -14.86 10.12 5.15
C HIS A 94 -13.69 10.14 4.17
N ILE A 95 -13.64 9.19 3.23
CA ILE A 95 -12.55 9.10 2.25
C ILE A 95 -12.59 10.30 1.30
N HIS A 96 -11.43 10.89 1.06
CA HIS A 96 -11.20 11.86 0.00
C HIS A 96 -10.56 11.15 -1.20
N GLN A 97 -11.35 10.91 -2.27
CA GLN A 97 -10.80 10.37 -3.52
C GLN A 97 -9.81 11.35 -4.11
N THR A 98 -8.61 10.86 -4.45
CA THR A 98 -7.49 11.73 -4.86
C THR A 98 -6.46 10.98 -5.69
N ASN A 99 -5.59 11.72 -6.38
CA ASN A 99 -4.37 11.19 -6.95
C ASN A 99 -3.36 10.85 -5.84
N THR A 100 -2.67 9.71 -5.95
CA THR A 100 -1.78 9.19 -4.90
C THR A 100 -0.29 9.33 -5.20
N VAL A 101 0.08 9.95 -6.33
CA VAL A 101 1.50 10.08 -6.72
C VAL A 101 2.35 10.74 -5.63
N LYS A 102 1.85 11.82 -4.99
CA LYS A 102 2.56 12.50 -3.90
C LYS A 102 2.68 11.68 -2.62
N ALA A 103 1.68 10.85 -2.33
CA ALA A 103 1.78 9.88 -1.24
C ALA A 103 2.86 8.82 -1.53
N HIS A 104 3.00 8.37 -2.77
CA HIS A 104 4.06 7.47 -3.19
C HIS A 104 5.44 8.12 -3.09
N GLU A 105 5.60 9.37 -3.54
CA GLU A 105 6.86 10.11 -3.33
C GLU A 105 7.21 10.22 -1.84
N LEU A 106 6.23 10.46 -0.96
CA LEU A 106 6.44 10.51 0.49
C LEU A 106 6.88 9.16 1.06
N ILE A 107 6.38 8.03 0.52
CA ILE A 107 6.84 6.69 0.92
C ILE A 107 8.31 6.49 0.55
N HIS A 108 8.76 6.94 -0.64
CA HIS A 108 10.16 6.90 -1.05
C HIS A 108 11.03 7.84 -0.22
N TYR A 109 10.56 9.05 0.09
CA TYR A 109 11.23 9.96 1.02
C TYR A 109 11.47 9.30 2.38
N ALA A 110 10.45 8.63 2.93
CA ALA A 110 10.56 7.91 4.19
C ALA A 110 11.48 6.68 4.08
N LYS A 111 11.50 5.97 2.93
CA LYS A 111 12.43 4.88 2.64
C LYS A 111 13.88 5.36 2.73
N ALA A 112 14.21 6.48 2.10
CA ALA A 112 15.55 7.06 2.15
C ALA A 112 16.03 7.41 3.58
N LYS A 113 15.09 7.53 4.52
CA LYS A 113 15.34 7.77 5.94
C LYS A 113 15.15 6.53 6.83
N GLY A 114 15.01 5.33 6.22
CA GLY A 114 14.85 4.06 6.93
C GLY A 114 13.50 3.88 7.64
N ARG A 115 12.46 4.62 7.23
CA ARG A 115 11.14 4.62 7.90
C ARG A 115 9.96 4.43 6.94
N GLN A 116 10.19 3.66 5.86
CA GLN A 116 9.17 3.40 4.85
C GLN A 116 7.91 2.76 5.43
N LEU A 117 8.08 1.75 6.29
CA LEU A 117 6.96 0.96 6.83
C LEU A 117 6.05 1.82 7.72
N ASP A 118 6.64 2.70 8.53
CA ASP A 118 5.89 3.64 9.38
C ASP A 118 5.04 4.59 8.52
N MET A 119 5.64 5.13 7.46
CA MET A 119 4.94 6.04 6.56
C MET A 119 3.84 5.33 5.79
N LYS A 120 4.08 4.11 5.29
CA LYS A 120 3.06 3.31 4.61
C LYS A 120 1.86 3.04 5.52
N GLU A 121 2.10 2.64 6.77
CA GLU A 121 1.05 2.43 7.77
C GLU A 121 0.28 3.73 8.04
N ARG A 122 0.99 4.86 8.26
CA ARG A 122 0.36 6.14 8.55
C ARG A 122 -0.55 6.61 7.42
N LEU A 123 -0.13 6.45 6.17
CA LEU A 123 -0.91 6.86 5.00
C LEU A 123 -2.15 5.98 4.79
N LEU A 124 -2.03 4.66 4.92
CA LEU A 124 -3.16 3.74 4.82
C LEU A 124 -4.20 4.04 5.91
N LYS A 125 -3.75 4.26 7.15
CA LYS A 125 -4.63 4.65 8.25
C LYS A 125 -5.27 6.01 8.00
N ALA A 126 -4.51 7.00 7.53
CA ALA A 126 -5.03 8.32 7.19
C ALA A 126 -6.20 8.25 6.21
N TYR A 127 -6.03 7.46 5.16
CA TYR A 127 -7.00 7.35 4.09
C TYR A 127 -8.26 6.59 4.51
N PHE A 128 -8.12 5.38 5.08
CA PHE A 128 -9.25 4.48 5.33
C PHE A 128 -9.91 4.67 6.70
N VAL A 129 -9.18 5.14 7.70
CA VAL A 129 -9.66 5.20 9.09
C VAL A 129 -9.88 6.64 9.54
N ASP A 130 -8.91 7.52 9.31
CA ASP A 130 -8.93 8.88 9.85
C ASP A 130 -9.65 9.90 8.94
N GLY A 131 -10.00 9.52 7.68
CA GLY A 131 -10.63 10.41 6.71
C GLY A 131 -9.74 11.62 6.34
N ARG A 132 -8.41 11.41 6.25
CA ARG A 132 -7.45 12.47 5.92
C ARG A 132 -7.12 12.45 4.43
N HIS A 133 -6.87 13.63 3.87
CA HIS A 133 -6.46 13.75 2.47
C HIS A 133 -5.01 13.28 2.28
N VAL A 134 -4.75 12.42 1.26
CA VAL A 134 -3.42 11.84 0.99
C VAL A 134 -2.86 12.24 -0.39
N GLY A 135 -3.41 13.26 -1.02
CA GLY A 135 -2.94 13.76 -2.32
C GLY A 135 -2.35 15.17 -2.26
N ARG A 136 -2.73 15.98 -1.27
CA ARG A 136 -2.23 17.35 -1.11
C ARG A 136 -0.93 17.37 -0.33
N ILE A 137 0.05 18.15 -0.79
CA ILE A 137 1.39 18.22 -0.18
C ILE A 137 1.33 18.65 1.30
N GLU A 138 0.52 19.65 1.63
CA GLU A 138 0.41 20.16 3.00
C GLU A 138 -0.18 19.11 3.95
N ASP A 139 -1.24 18.40 3.54
CA ASP A 139 -1.84 17.31 4.32
C ASP A 139 -0.84 16.15 4.51
N LEU A 140 -0.10 15.78 3.47
CA LEU A 140 0.94 14.76 3.53
C LEU A 140 2.09 15.15 4.47
N ALA A 141 2.50 16.42 4.45
CA ALA A 141 3.54 16.92 5.34
C ALA A 141 3.08 16.91 6.81
N ASP A 142 1.80 17.22 7.08
CA ASP A 142 1.22 17.10 8.42
C ASP A 142 1.20 15.64 8.91
N LEU A 143 0.80 14.70 8.04
CA LEU A 143 0.83 13.27 8.35
C LEU A 143 2.26 12.76 8.64
N ALA A 144 3.25 13.26 7.88
CA ALA A 144 4.65 12.94 8.09
C ALA A 144 5.18 13.48 9.42
N ALA A 145 4.79 14.69 9.79
CA ALA A 145 5.16 15.31 11.05
C ALA A 145 4.63 14.54 12.27
N GLU A 146 3.43 13.96 12.17
CA GLU A 146 2.84 13.13 13.23
C GLU A 146 3.69 11.90 13.59
N ILE A 147 4.48 11.40 12.64
CA ILE A 147 5.42 10.31 12.87
C ILE A 147 6.88 10.78 12.97
N GLY A 148 7.13 12.08 13.15
CA GLY A 148 8.42 12.64 13.52
C GLY A 148 9.31 13.09 12.37
N PHE A 149 8.80 13.24 11.14
CA PHE A 149 9.54 13.90 10.06
C PHE A 149 9.45 15.43 10.17
N ASP A 150 10.46 16.10 9.66
CA ASP A 150 10.42 17.56 9.54
C ASP A 150 9.45 17.97 8.45
N ARG A 151 8.40 18.72 8.82
CA ARG A 151 7.31 19.12 7.92
C ARG A 151 7.82 19.95 6.74
N ALA A 152 8.74 20.90 6.99
CA ALA A 152 9.24 21.79 5.95
C ALA A 152 10.12 21.03 4.95
N ASP A 153 10.90 20.06 5.43
CA ASP A 153 11.68 19.18 4.56
C ASP A 153 10.79 18.32 3.65
N VAL A 154 9.68 17.80 4.19
CA VAL A 154 8.72 17.03 3.40
C VAL A 154 8.07 17.89 2.32
N VAL A 155 7.57 19.08 2.67
CA VAL A 155 6.99 20.02 1.68
C VAL A 155 7.99 20.29 0.55
N ARG A 156 9.21 20.66 0.89
CA ARG A 156 10.27 20.97 -0.09
C ARG A 156 10.55 19.78 -1.02
N SER A 157 10.66 18.57 -0.48
CA SER A 157 10.91 17.35 -1.25
C SER A 157 9.77 17.05 -2.22
N LEU A 158 8.52 17.13 -1.75
CA LEU A 158 7.33 16.85 -2.57
C LEU A 158 7.11 17.92 -3.65
N GLU A 159 7.33 19.21 -3.35
CA GLU A 159 7.27 20.30 -4.34
C GLU A 159 8.35 20.15 -5.42
N ALA A 160 9.54 19.69 -5.05
CA ALA A 160 10.66 19.46 -5.96
C ALA A 160 10.48 18.17 -6.80
N ASN A 161 9.47 17.35 -6.57
CA ASN A 161 9.32 16.02 -7.18
C ASN A 161 10.56 15.13 -7.00
N GLU A 162 11.19 15.19 -5.82
CA GLU A 162 12.49 14.57 -5.56
C GLU A 162 12.49 13.05 -5.81
N TYR A 163 11.38 12.37 -5.51
CA TYR A 163 11.22 10.92 -5.64
C TYR A 163 10.26 10.48 -6.75
N LEU A 164 9.83 11.39 -7.63
CA LEU A 164 8.92 11.06 -8.73
C LEU A 164 9.53 10.04 -9.70
N ALA A 165 10.85 10.09 -9.90
CA ALA A 165 11.55 9.13 -10.76
C ALA A 165 11.50 7.71 -10.17
N ASP A 166 11.61 7.58 -8.85
CA ASP A 166 11.55 6.29 -8.14
C ASP A 166 10.13 5.70 -8.21
N VAL A 167 9.10 6.53 -8.03
CA VAL A 167 7.69 6.12 -8.22
C VAL A 167 7.47 5.57 -9.63
N LYS A 168 7.96 6.27 -10.66
CA LYS A 168 7.83 5.82 -12.05
C LYS A 168 8.61 4.54 -12.34
N ALA A 169 9.77 4.36 -11.73
CA ALA A 169 10.57 3.14 -11.84
C ALA A 169 9.83 1.93 -11.26
N ASP A 170 9.21 2.07 -10.09
CA ASP A 170 8.40 1.01 -9.48
C ASP A 170 7.20 0.62 -10.37
N VAL A 171 6.49 1.60 -10.93
CA VAL A 171 5.35 1.36 -11.83
C VAL A 171 5.80 0.67 -13.11
N ALA A 172 6.95 1.06 -13.67
CA ALA A 172 7.54 0.40 -14.84
C ALA A 172 7.91 -1.05 -14.51
N GLN A 173 8.54 -1.29 -13.37
CA GLN A 173 8.90 -2.64 -12.92
C GLN A 173 7.66 -3.52 -12.69
N ALA A 174 6.56 -2.96 -12.14
CA ALA A 174 5.29 -3.69 -12.04
C ALA A 174 4.80 -4.16 -13.41
N THR A 175 4.91 -3.30 -14.42
CA THR A 175 4.53 -3.63 -15.80
C THR A 175 5.41 -4.74 -16.38
N GLU A 176 6.73 -4.68 -16.15
CA GLU A 176 7.69 -5.72 -16.59
C GLU A 176 7.40 -7.08 -15.92
N TYR A 177 6.98 -7.07 -14.67
CA TYR A 177 6.58 -8.28 -13.92
C TYR A 177 5.17 -8.77 -14.28
N GLY A 178 4.44 -8.05 -15.12
CA GLY A 178 3.06 -8.39 -15.50
C GLY A 178 2.05 -8.21 -14.37
N ILE A 179 2.35 -7.35 -13.40
CA ILE A 179 1.46 -7.04 -12.28
C ILE A 179 0.30 -6.19 -12.82
N GLN A 180 -0.94 -6.69 -12.68
CA GLN A 180 -2.16 -6.03 -13.16
C GLN A 180 -3.08 -5.53 -12.05
N GLY A 181 -2.64 -5.65 -10.80
CA GLY A 181 -3.40 -5.21 -9.64
C GLY A 181 -2.64 -5.41 -8.34
N VAL A 182 -3.08 -4.74 -7.30
CA VAL A 182 -2.41 -4.71 -5.99
C VAL A 182 -3.40 -5.06 -4.86
N PRO A 183 -2.88 -5.57 -3.71
CA PRO A 183 -1.46 -5.80 -3.42
C PRO A 183 -0.89 -6.95 -4.25
N PHE A 184 0.39 -6.84 -4.58
CA PHE A 184 1.13 -7.94 -5.18
C PHE A 184 2.46 -8.11 -4.44
N PHE A 185 2.77 -9.32 -4.03
CA PHE A 185 3.96 -9.65 -3.25
C PHE A 185 4.92 -10.46 -4.10
N VAL A 186 6.19 -10.09 -4.12
CA VAL A 186 7.27 -10.88 -4.71
C VAL A 186 8.19 -11.33 -3.57
N ILE A 187 8.23 -12.62 -3.33
CA ILE A 187 8.97 -13.20 -2.21
C ILE A 187 10.26 -13.80 -2.73
N ASP A 188 11.40 -13.31 -2.19
CA ASP A 188 12.77 -13.69 -2.54
C ASP A 188 13.07 -13.54 -4.05
N GLY A 189 12.42 -12.59 -4.74
CA GLY A 189 12.56 -12.38 -6.18
C GLY A 189 12.04 -13.54 -7.04
N LYS A 190 11.39 -14.53 -6.46
CA LYS A 190 11.07 -15.82 -7.11
C LYS A 190 9.56 -16.13 -7.12
N TYR A 191 8.87 -15.89 -6.03
CA TYR A 191 7.46 -16.26 -5.88
C TYR A 191 6.56 -15.04 -5.89
N GLY A 192 5.59 -15.01 -6.81
CA GLY A 192 4.54 -13.99 -6.86
C GLY A 192 3.29 -14.45 -6.10
N VAL A 193 2.78 -13.61 -5.21
CA VAL A 193 1.49 -13.81 -4.52
C VAL A 193 0.60 -12.62 -4.82
N SER A 194 -0.50 -12.85 -5.53
CA SER A 194 -1.45 -11.80 -5.94
C SER A 194 -2.59 -11.67 -4.94
N GLY A 195 -2.90 -10.44 -4.57
CA GLY A 195 -4.04 -10.10 -3.72
C GLY A 195 -3.80 -10.31 -2.22
N ALA A 196 -4.82 -9.98 -1.44
CA ALA A 196 -4.81 -10.12 0.02
C ALA A 196 -5.13 -11.57 0.45
N GLN A 197 -4.21 -12.49 0.17
CA GLN A 197 -4.33 -13.91 0.52
C GLN A 197 -4.39 -14.09 2.03
N GLU A 198 -4.81 -15.28 2.49
CA GLU A 198 -4.86 -15.60 3.92
C GLU A 198 -3.46 -15.73 4.53
N ALA A 199 -3.36 -15.48 5.85
CA ALA A 199 -2.10 -15.50 6.57
C ALA A 199 -1.32 -16.82 6.38
N ASP A 200 -2.02 -17.94 6.38
CA ASP A 200 -1.42 -19.27 6.18
C ASP A 200 -0.74 -19.40 4.81
N THR A 201 -1.28 -18.75 3.77
CA THR A 201 -0.67 -18.74 2.43
C THR A 201 0.71 -18.06 2.48
N PHE A 202 0.80 -16.90 3.13
CA PHE A 202 2.07 -16.19 3.30
C PHE A 202 3.05 -16.98 4.15
N ALA A 203 2.61 -17.55 5.29
CA ALA A 203 3.45 -18.37 6.15
C ALA A 203 4.03 -19.58 5.40
N ASN A 204 3.22 -20.26 4.59
CA ASN A 204 3.63 -21.42 3.81
C ASN A 204 4.67 -21.06 2.73
N VAL A 205 4.46 -19.96 1.98
CA VAL A 205 5.43 -19.52 0.96
C VAL A 205 6.75 -19.10 1.60
N LEU A 206 6.71 -18.37 2.72
CA LEU A 206 7.92 -18.00 3.47
C LEU A 206 8.68 -19.25 3.98
N ALA A 207 7.96 -20.23 4.50
CA ALA A 207 8.57 -21.50 4.96
C ALA A 207 9.22 -22.26 3.79
N GLN A 208 8.54 -22.34 2.64
CA GLN A 208 9.08 -22.95 1.43
C GLN A 208 10.39 -22.28 0.99
N VAL A 209 10.42 -20.94 0.93
CA VAL A 209 11.62 -20.18 0.55
C VAL A 209 12.75 -20.45 1.53
N ARG A 210 12.49 -20.45 2.84
CA ARG A 210 13.50 -20.79 3.85
C ARG A 210 14.09 -22.18 3.60
N ASP A 211 13.24 -23.18 3.36
CA ASP A 211 13.68 -24.56 3.20
C ASP A 211 14.49 -24.74 1.89
N GLU A 212 14.12 -24.04 0.81
CA GLU A 212 14.90 -24.00 -0.43
C GLU A 212 16.28 -23.35 -0.25
N LYS A 213 16.34 -22.21 0.50
CA LYS A 213 17.63 -21.56 0.82
C LYS A 213 18.53 -22.46 1.66
N ALA A 214 17.95 -23.20 2.60
CA ALA A 214 18.72 -24.15 3.41
C ALA A 214 19.24 -25.36 2.59
N ALA A 215 18.48 -25.81 1.59
CA ALA A 215 18.88 -26.91 0.73
C ALA A 215 19.96 -26.52 -0.32
N ALA A 216 20.12 -25.22 -0.60
CA ALA A 216 21.08 -24.67 -1.57
C ALA A 216 22.46 -24.35 -0.96
N GLN A 217 22.60 -24.44 0.36
CA GLN A 217 23.86 -24.24 1.12
C GLN A 217 24.59 -25.58 1.36
#